data_87a532c9d52a7dc549be45f94dcc2f4f
#
_entry.id   87a532c9d52a7dc549be45f94dcc2f4f
#
_cell.length_a   1.000
_cell.length_b   1.000
_cell.length_c   1.000
_cell.angle_alpha   90.00
_cell.angle_beta   90.00
_cell.angle_gamma   90.00
#
_symmetry.space_group_name_H-M   'P 1'
#
loop_
_entity.id
_entity.type
_entity.pdbx_description
1 polymer ?
#
loop_
_entity_poly.entity_id
_entity_poly.type
_entity_poly.pdbx_seq_one_letter_code
_entity_poly.pdbx_strand_id
1 'polypeptide(L)'
;MKLLIALLLCLALPTLALAQRNAFNVRYLGGSVETKTDKEDWKNKLTVRSDEIRLELKDGQKVSIDPHSVTSISYGREATRHVARWITLGILFAPIAAIGLFNENVQHYVSIEYESADHKKGGVLIQAHKDNYRNVLAMLRGATGKEIETEKKNPGTKKP
;
A
#
# COMPACT_ATOMS: atom_id res chain seq x y z
N MET A 1 -42.95 -29.27 -6.03
CA MET A 1 -41.56 -29.66 -6.30
C MET A 1 -40.79 -28.65 -7.13
N LYS A 2 -41.28 -28.20 -8.28
CA LYS A 2 -40.55 -27.25 -9.15
C LYS A 2 -40.23 -25.87 -8.48
N LEU A 3 -41.14 -25.35 -7.67
CA LEU A 3 -40.95 -24.07 -6.94
C LEU A 3 -39.90 -24.17 -5.82
N LEU A 4 -39.83 -25.32 -5.12
CA LEU A 4 -38.83 -25.57 -4.09
C LEU A 4 -37.40 -25.66 -4.67
N ILE A 5 -37.24 -26.24 -5.86
CA ILE A 5 -35.97 -26.35 -6.56
C ILE A 5 -35.51 -24.99 -7.03
N ALA A 6 -36.42 -24.14 -7.53
CA ALA A 6 -36.08 -22.75 -7.93
C ALA A 6 -35.65 -21.89 -6.73
N LEU A 7 -36.29 -22.05 -5.57
CA LEU A 7 -35.92 -21.34 -4.35
C LEU A 7 -34.55 -21.77 -3.82
N LEU A 8 -34.22 -23.07 -3.91
CA LEU A 8 -32.89 -23.57 -3.53
C LEU A 8 -31.78 -23.08 -4.46
N LEU A 9 -32.07 -22.96 -5.75
CA LEU A 9 -31.10 -22.42 -6.73
C LEU A 9 -30.80 -20.93 -6.51
N CYS A 10 -31.78 -20.12 -6.11
CA CYS A 10 -31.58 -18.70 -5.80
C CYS A 10 -30.74 -18.46 -4.54
N LEU A 11 -30.75 -19.38 -3.57
CA LEU A 11 -29.91 -19.28 -2.36
C LEU A 11 -28.44 -19.67 -2.60
N ALA A 12 -28.15 -20.42 -3.67
CA ALA A 12 -26.78 -20.85 -3.98
C ALA A 12 -25.95 -19.85 -4.80
N LEU A 13 -26.56 -18.80 -5.35
CA LEU A 13 -25.91 -17.83 -6.22
C LEU A 13 -25.05 -16.73 -5.54
N PRO A 14 -25.23 -16.35 -4.27
CA PRO A 14 -24.43 -15.27 -3.69
C PRO A 14 -23.00 -15.64 -3.30
N THR A 15 -22.62 -16.91 -3.34
CA THR A 15 -21.29 -17.34 -2.86
C THR A 15 -20.17 -17.28 -3.93
N LEU A 16 -20.49 -16.97 -5.18
CA LEU A 16 -19.51 -16.77 -6.26
C LEU A 16 -19.06 -15.31 -6.41
N ALA A 17 -19.55 -14.42 -5.55
CA ALA A 17 -19.21 -13.02 -5.60
C ALA A 17 -17.83 -12.79 -4.94
N LEU A 18 -16.88 -12.39 -5.77
CA LEU A 18 -15.75 -11.57 -5.40
C LEU A 18 -14.56 -12.28 -4.73
N ALA A 19 -13.93 -13.19 -5.44
CA ALA A 19 -12.47 -13.30 -5.33
C ALA A 19 -11.83 -12.03 -5.90
N GLN A 20 -12.08 -10.87 -5.28
CA GLN A 20 -11.31 -9.67 -5.58
C GLN A 20 -9.85 -10.02 -5.38
N ARG A 21 -9.02 -9.78 -6.39
CA ARG A 21 -7.57 -9.91 -6.26
C ARG A 21 -7.09 -8.85 -5.26
N ASN A 22 -7.12 -9.20 -3.99
CA ASN A 22 -6.67 -8.35 -2.89
C ASN A 22 -5.13 -8.37 -2.75
N ALA A 23 -4.45 -9.05 -3.68
CA ALA A 23 -3.00 -9.25 -3.66
C ALA A 23 -2.35 -8.68 -4.90
N PHE A 24 -1.31 -7.88 -4.71
CA PHE A 24 -0.60 -7.14 -5.73
C PHE A 24 0.90 -7.38 -5.63
N ASN A 25 1.56 -7.56 -6.77
CA ASN A 25 3.01 -7.54 -6.82
C ASN A 25 3.48 -6.08 -6.72
N VAL A 26 4.43 -5.84 -5.83
CA VAL A 26 4.98 -4.52 -5.53
C VAL A 26 6.50 -4.60 -5.36
N ARG A 27 7.18 -3.47 -5.52
CA ARG A 27 8.56 -3.31 -5.02
C ARG A 27 8.50 -2.79 -3.59
N TYR A 28 9.31 -3.34 -2.72
CA TYR A 28 9.53 -2.79 -1.38
C TYR A 28 10.76 -1.90 -1.42
N LEU A 29 10.57 -0.62 -1.12
CA LEU A 29 11.63 0.38 -1.19
C LEU A 29 12.24 0.69 0.18
N GLY A 30 11.52 0.39 1.25
CA GLY A 30 11.98 0.56 2.61
C GLY A 30 10.84 0.78 3.59
N GLY A 31 11.18 0.86 4.86
CA GLY A 31 10.22 1.04 5.94
C GLY A 31 10.77 0.55 7.27
N SER A 32 9.87 0.25 8.20
CA SER A 32 10.18 -0.20 9.55
C SER A 32 10.80 -1.60 9.61
N VAL A 33 10.87 -2.31 8.49
CA VAL A 33 11.48 -3.63 8.40
C VAL A 33 12.72 -3.57 7.52
N GLU A 34 13.84 -3.97 8.10
CA GLU A 34 15.08 -4.13 7.36
C GLU A 34 15.02 -5.43 6.56
N THR A 35 15.38 -5.37 5.28
CA THR A 35 15.36 -6.53 4.38
C THR A 35 16.62 -6.56 3.51
N LYS A 36 17.02 -7.76 3.12
CA LYS A 36 18.06 -8.01 2.11
C LYS A 36 17.47 -8.11 0.69
N THR A 37 16.15 -7.97 0.56
CA THR A 37 15.48 -8.03 -0.76
C THR A 37 15.92 -6.87 -1.62
N ASP A 38 16.23 -7.16 -2.89
CA ASP A 38 16.56 -6.13 -3.87
C ASP A 38 15.34 -5.21 -4.07
N LYS A 39 15.59 -3.90 -4.04
CA LYS A 39 14.59 -2.85 -4.23
C LYS A 39 13.95 -2.88 -5.62
N GLU A 40 14.62 -3.48 -6.60
CA GLU A 40 14.11 -3.67 -7.96
C GLU A 40 13.20 -4.91 -8.10
N ASP A 41 13.07 -5.72 -7.05
CA ASP A 41 12.32 -6.97 -7.11
C ASP A 41 10.80 -6.75 -6.98
N TRP A 42 10.05 -7.16 -8.00
CA TRP A 42 8.59 -7.13 -8.05
C TRP A 42 7.90 -8.35 -7.40
N LYS A 43 8.66 -9.22 -6.76
CA LYS A 43 8.14 -10.47 -6.18
C LYS A 43 7.62 -10.29 -4.75
N ASN A 44 7.69 -9.09 -4.20
CA ASN A 44 7.04 -8.80 -2.93
C ASN A 44 5.53 -8.69 -3.16
N LYS A 45 4.75 -9.18 -2.22
CA LYS A 45 3.30 -9.30 -2.35
C LYS A 45 2.60 -8.45 -1.30
N LEU A 46 1.86 -7.44 -1.75
CA LEU A 46 0.96 -6.67 -0.91
C LEU A 46 -0.44 -7.30 -0.95
N THR A 47 -0.98 -7.66 0.19
CA THR A 47 -2.37 -8.10 0.33
C THR A 47 -3.10 -7.07 1.18
N VAL A 48 -4.24 -6.56 0.68
CA VAL A 48 -5.06 -5.59 1.39
C VAL A 48 -6.43 -6.19 1.66
N ARG A 49 -6.78 -6.30 2.93
CA ARG A 49 -8.06 -6.79 3.43
C ARG A 49 -8.64 -5.81 4.44
N SER A 50 -9.90 -5.96 4.78
CA SER A 50 -10.56 -5.11 5.79
C SER A 50 -10.00 -5.29 7.20
N ASP A 51 -9.41 -6.45 7.47
CA ASP A 51 -8.86 -6.85 8.77
C ASP A 51 -7.33 -6.81 8.82
N GLU A 52 -6.65 -6.77 7.67
CA GLU A 52 -5.20 -6.81 7.61
C GLU A 52 -4.65 -6.23 6.30
N ILE A 53 -3.61 -5.41 6.41
CA ILE A 53 -2.72 -5.05 5.31
C ILE A 53 -1.43 -5.83 5.52
N ARG A 54 -1.14 -6.79 4.63
CA ARG A 54 0.02 -7.67 4.74
C ARG A 54 0.97 -7.44 3.57
N LEU A 55 2.23 -7.19 3.88
CA LEU A 55 3.33 -7.19 2.92
C LEU A 55 4.24 -8.39 3.17
N GLU A 56 4.33 -9.28 2.21
CA GLU A 56 5.23 -10.43 2.21
C GLU A 56 6.41 -10.11 1.30
N LEU A 57 7.61 -10.10 1.89
CA LEU A 57 8.85 -9.86 1.18
C LEU A 57 9.41 -11.16 0.61
N LYS A 58 10.16 -11.06 -0.46
CA LYS A 58 10.76 -12.22 -1.14
C LYS A 58 11.69 -13.04 -0.24
N ASP A 59 12.33 -12.40 0.73
CA ASP A 59 13.20 -13.06 1.72
C ASP A 59 12.43 -13.79 2.83
N GLY A 60 11.10 -13.83 2.75
CA GLY A 60 10.20 -14.50 3.70
C GLY A 60 9.75 -13.63 4.87
N GLN A 61 10.25 -12.41 5.00
CA GLN A 61 9.79 -11.48 6.01
C GLN A 61 8.36 -11.02 5.71
N LYS A 62 7.59 -10.73 6.77
CA LYS A 62 6.21 -10.28 6.68
C LYS A 62 6.00 -9.06 7.55
N VAL A 63 5.32 -8.08 6.99
CA VAL A 63 4.81 -6.92 7.70
C VAL A 63 3.29 -7.03 7.73
N SER A 64 2.72 -7.06 8.93
CA SER A 64 1.28 -7.07 9.15
C SER A 64 0.89 -5.74 9.81
N ILE A 65 -0.05 -5.03 9.21
CA ILE A 65 -0.52 -3.72 9.66
C ILE A 65 -2.03 -3.83 9.86
N ASP A 66 -2.50 -3.49 11.04
CA ASP A 66 -3.93 -3.29 11.28
C ASP A 66 -4.40 -2.06 10.48
N PRO A 67 -5.40 -2.19 9.59
CA PRO A 67 -5.93 -1.05 8.85
C PRO A 67 -6.36 0.13 9.72
N HIS A 68 -6.85 -0.13 10.93
CA HIS A 68 -7.26 0.91 11.89
C HIS A 68 -6.08 1.64 12.52
N SER A 69 -4.89 1.03 12.53
CA SER A 69 -3.66 1.65 13.02
C SER A 69 -3.02 2.60 12.00
N VAL A 70 -3.47 2.57 10.74
CA VAL A 70 -2.94 3.44 9.69
C VAL A 70 -3.28 4.90 10.00
N THR A 71 -2.25 5.74 10.04
CA THR A 71 -2.38 7.17 10.34
C THR A 71 -2.43 8.02 9.07
N SER A 72 -1.66 7.66 8.04
CA SER A 72 -1.62 8.36 6.76
C SER A 72 -1.27 7.41 5.61
N ILE A 73 -1.81 7.72 4.42
CA ILE A 73 -1.43 7.08 3.16
C ILE A 73 -1.12 8.19 2.17
N SER A 74 0.07 8.17 1.59
CA SER A 74 0.49 9.17 0.61
C SER A 74 0.88 8.51 -0.71
N TYR A 75 0.68 9.22 -1.81
CA TYR A 75 0.94 8.73 -3.16
C TYR A 75 1.79 9.69 -3.99
N GLY A 76 2.64 9.13 -4.84
CA GLY A 76 3.48 9.88 -5.76
C GLY A 76 4.58 10.65 -5.02
N ARG A 77 4.75 11.93 -5.32
CA ARG A 77 5.78 12.78 -4.69
C ARG A 77 5.53 13.00 -3.19
N GLU A 78 4.27 13.03 -2.75
CA GLU A 78 3.97 13.12 -1.32
C GLU A 78 4.48 11.89 -0.57
N ALA A 79 4.35 10.68 -1.14
CA ALA A 79 4.91 9.48 -0.51
C ALA A 79 6.42 9.60 -0.23
N THR A 80 7.18 10.20 -1.15
CA THR A 80 8.63 10.40 -0.97
C THR A 80 8.97 11.51 0.03
N ARG A 81 8.15 12.55 0.14
CA ARG A 81 8.29 13.60 1.16
C ARG A 81 8.06 13.07 2.57
N HIS A 82 7.05 12.23 2.75
CA HIS A 82 6.78 11.60 4.04
C HIS A 82 7.95 10.72 4.49
N VAL A 83 8.55 9.98 3.57
CA VAL A 83 9.73 9.16 3.85
C VAL A 83 10.91 9.98 4.35
N ALA A 84 11.17 11.17 3.78
CA ALA A 84 12.21 12.05 4.28
C ALA A 84 11.98 12.46 5.75
N ARG A 85 10.72 12.66 6.14
CA ARG A 85 10.32 12.91 7.53
C ARG A 85 10.59 11.69 8.43
N TRP A 86 10.34 10.49 7.94
CA TRP A 86 10.59 9.26 8.71
C TRP A 86 12.05 9.05 9.06
N ILE A 87 12.95 9.39 8.14
CA ILE A 87 14.40 9.36 8.41
C ILE A 87 14.75 10.29 9.57
N THR A 88 14.19 11.49 9.58
CA THR A 88 14.42 12.47 10.66
C THR A 88 13.87 11.99 12.00
N LEU A 89 12.79 11.18 11.99
CA LEU A 89 12.16 10.63 13.19
C LEU A 89 12.77 9.27 13.62
N GLY A 90 13.78 8.76 12.91
CA GLY A 90 14.40 7.47 13.22
C GLY A 90 13.51 6.26 12.95
N ILE A 91 12.45 6.41 12.16
CA ILE A 91 11.48 5.34 11.87
C ILE A 91 12.01 4.37 10.81
N LEU A 92 13.01 4.78 10.05
CA LEU A 92 13.56 4.01 8.93
C LEU A 92 14.99 3.57 9.19
N PHE A 93 15.20 2.27 9.15
CA PHE A 93 16.51 1.63 9.27
C PHE A 93 17.24 1.44 7.92
N ALA A 94 16.56 1.58 6.79
CA ALA A 94 17.17 1.37 5.48
C ALA A 94 17.70 2.68 4.88
N PRO A 95 18.85 2.67 4.19
CA PRO A 95 19.37 3.84 3.48
C PRO A 95 18.50 4.17 2.25
N ILE A 96 17.35 4.78 2.48
CA ILE A 96 16.46 5.28 1.43
C ILE A 96 17.14 6.40 0.63
N ALA A 97 18.14 7.05 1.19
CA ALA A 97 18.98 8.02 0.51
C ALA A 97 19.64 7.50 -0.80
N ALA A 98 19.80 6.18 -0.93
CA ALA A 98 20.33 5.55 -2.15
C ALA A 98 19.26 5.25 -3.22
N ILE A 99 17.98 5.41 -2.89
CA ILE A 99 16.93 5.34 -3.91
C ILE A 99 16.95 6.72 -4.58
N GLY A 100 17.21 6.77 -5.89
CA GLY A 100 17.07 7.99 -6.67
C GLY A 100 15.62 8.50 -6.66
N LEU A 101 15.09 8.80 -5.47
CA LEU A 101 13.71 9.23 -5.19
C LEU A 101 13.38 10.59 -5.84
N PHE A 102 14.39 11.23 -6.43
CA PHE A 102 14.26 12.52 -7.07
C PHE A 102 14.17 12.46 -8.59
N ASN A 103 14.10 11.23 -9.15
CA ASN A 103 13.90 11.11 -10.59
C ASN A 103 12.46 11.50 -10.93
N GLU A 104 12.30 12.53 -11.75
CA GLU A 104 11.02 13.18 -12.10
C GLU A 104 10.02 12.27 -12.85
N ASN A 105 10.44 11.07 -13.24
CA ASN A 105 9.56 10.08 -13.84
C ASN A 105 8.57 9.58 -12.79
N VAL A 106 7.31 9.89 -13.02
CA VAL A 106 6.16 9.53 -12.16
C VAL A 106 6.18 8.04 -11.86
N GLN A 107 6.76 7.69 -10.75
CA GLN A 107 6.74 6.34 -10.21
C GLN A 107 5.52 6.26 -9.27
N HIS A 108 4.83 5.15 -9.27
CA HIS A 108 3.64 4.94 -8.45
C HIS A 108 4.04 4.56 -7.02
N TYR A 109 4.70 5.49 -6.32
CA TYR A 109 5.10 5.31 -4.93
C TYR A 109 3.89 5.46 -4.01
N VAL A 110 3.80 4.58 -3.02
CA VAL A 110 2.79 4.60 -1.97
C VAL A 110 3.50 4.46 -0.64
N SER A 111 3.30 5.41 0.26
CA SER A 111 3.73 5.30 1.64
C SER A 111 2.53 5.05 2.54
N ILE A 112 2.69 4.15 3.50
CA ILE A 112 1.70 3.81 4.51
C ILE A 112 2.35 4.07 5.87
N GLU A 113 1.82 5.02 6.64
CA GLU A 113 2.22 5.29 8.01
C GLU A 113 1.23 4.64 8.96
N TYR A 114 1.72 4.06 10.04
CA TYR A 114 0.89 3.43 11.04
C TYR A 114 1.50 3.60 12.44
N GLU A 115 0.66 3.44 13.45
CA GLU A 115 1.07 3.44 14.85
C GLU A 115 0.62 2.12 15.47
N SER A 116 1.59 1.35 15.99
CA SER A 116 1.29 0.08 16.64
C SER A 116 0.65 0.30 18.03
N ALA A 117 0.10 -0.75 18.62
CA ALA A 117 -0.58 -0.70 19.90
C ALA A 117 0.31 -0.20 21.07
N ASP A 118 1.62 -0.33 20.95
CA ASP A 118 2.62 0.20 21.88
C ASP A 118 3.10 1.63 21.53
N HIS A 119 2.31 2.36 20.75
CA HIS A 119 2.59 3.73 20.28
C HIS A 119 3.87 3.89 19.45
N LYS A 120 4.42 2.82 18.94
CA LYS A 120 5.54 2.90 18.02
C LYS A 120 5.05 3.24 16.61
N LYS A 121 5.64 4.29 16.06
CA LYS A 121 5.38 4.70 14.69
C LYS A 121 6.14 3.81 13.72
N GLY A 122 5.46 3.36 12.69
CA GLY A 122 6.01 2.56 11.61
C GLY A 122 5.63 3.11 10.25
N GLY A 123 6.33 2.65 9.24
CA GLY A 123 6.04 3.04 7.87
C GLY A 123 6.52 2.02 6.87
N VAL A 124 5.87 1.99 5.72
CA VAL A 124 6.19 1.15 4.58
C VAL A 124 6.15 1.99 3.31
N LEU A 125 7.23 1.98 2.54
CA LEU A 125 7.28 2.58 1.21
C LEU A 125 7.33 1.47 0.17
N ILE A 126 6.37 1.48 -0.72
CA ILE A 126 6.28 0.55 -1.84
C ILE A 126 6.16 1.29 -3.17
N GLN A 127 6.52 0.61 -4.24
CA GLN A 127 6.16 1.01 -5.60
C GLN A 127 5.13 0.03 -6.15
N ALA A 128 3.97 0.55 -6.53
CA ALA A 128 2.94 -0.21 -7.22
C ALA A 128 3.20 -0.22 -8.74
N HIS A 129 2.77 -1.27 -9.41
CA HIS A 129 2.89 -1.36 -10.87
C HIS A 129 1.90 -0.41 -11.55
N LYS A 130 2.29 0.15 -12.72
CA LYS A 130 1.46 1.09 -13.50
C LYS A 130 0.05 0.57 -13.81
N ASP A 131 -0.11 -0.74 -13.90
CA ASP A 131 -1.40 -1.36 -14.27
C ASP A 131 -2.30 -1.62 -13.07
N ASN A 132 -1.77 -1.57 -11.84
CA ASN A 132 -2.53 -1.93 -10.64
C ASN A 132 -2.54 -0.86 -9.53
N TYR A 133 -1.77 0.24 -9.66
CA TYR A 133 -1.66 1.23 -8.58
C TYR A 133 -3.01 1.82 -8.15
N ARG A 134 -3.94 2.02 -9.10
CA ARG A 134 -5.28 2.54 -8.79
C ARG A 134 -6.06 1.58 -7.91
N ASN A 135 -5.95 0.28 -8.19
CA ASN A 135 -6.60 -0.76 -7.39
C ASN A 135 -5.96 -0.84 -6.00
N VAL A 136 -4.62 -0.75 -5.91
CA VAL A 136 -3.91 -0.68 -4.62
C VAL A 136 -4.41 0.50 -3.79
N LEU A 137 -4.47 1.71 -4.37
CA LEU A 137 -4.94 2.90 -3.66
C LEU A 137 -6.42 2.77 -3.24
N ALA A 138 -7.29 2.28 -4.13
CA ALA A 138 -8.71 2.07 -3.81
C ALA A 138 -8.90 1.06 -2.66
N MET A 139 -8.14 -0.05 -2.68
CA MET A 139 -8.19 -1.06 -1.63
C MET A 139 -7.67 -0.52 -0.29
N LEU A 140 -6.55 0.20 -0.30
CA LEU A 140 -6.00 0.83 0.91
C LEU A 140 -6.98 1.84 1.49
N ARG A 141 -7.55 2.72 0.66
CA ARG A 141 -8.58 3.68 1.11
C ARG A 141 -9.79 2.96 1.69
N GLY A 142 -10.29 1.92 1.02
CA GLY A 142 -11.44 1.16 1.49
C GLY A 142 -11.19 0.43 2.81
N ALA A 143 -10.01 -0.17 2.99
CA ALA A 143 -9.66 -0.90 4.20
C ALA A 143 -9.41 0.02 5.41
N THR A 144 -8.77 1.18 5.18
CA THR A 144 -8.33 2.07 6.27
C THR A 144 -9.30 3.21 6.56
N GLY A 145 -10.18 3.55 5.62
CA GLY A 145 -11.00 4.75 5.67
C GLY A 145 -10.21 6.06 5.52
N LYS A 146 -8.90 6.00 5.22
CA LYS A 146 -8.05 7.19 5.08
C LYS A 146 -8.08 7.73 3.66
N GLU A 147 -8.10 9.05 3.53
CA GLU A 147 -7.89 9.70 2.25
C GLU A 147 -6.43 9.56 1.80
N ILE A 148 -6.23 9.45 0.48
CA ILE A 148 -4.89 9.37 -0.10
C ILE A 148 -4.32 10.77 -0.27
N GLU A 149 -3.26 11.08 0.43
CA GLU A 149 -2.55 12.35 0.28
C GLU A 149 -1.77 12.35 -1.05
N THR A 150 -2.08 13.30 -1.90
CA THR A 150 -1.43 13.51 -3.19
C THR A 150 -0.89 14.93 -3.27
N GLU A 151 0.14 15.15 -4.09
CA GLU A 151 0.60 16.52 -4.34
C GLU A 151 -0.56 17.40 -4.78
N LYS A 152 -0.84 18.45 -4.01
CA LYS A 152 -1.80 19.48 -4.41
C LYS A 152 -1.24 20.16 -5.66
N LYS A 153 -1.90 19.96 -6.78
CA LYS A 153 -1.57 20.65 -8.01
C LYS A 153 -1.72 22.15 -7.76
N ASN A 154 -0.61 22.85 -7.56
CA ASN A 154 -0.63 24.30 -7.44
C ASN A 154 -1.08 24.87 -8.78
N PRO A 155 -2.23 25.58 -8.88
CA PRO A 155 -2.76 26.06 -10.16
C PRO A 155 -1.94 27.20 -10.77
N GLY A 156 -0.80 27.55 -10.19
CA GLY A 156 -0.04 28.76 -10.50
C GLY A 156 1.28 28.61 -11.24
N THR A 157 1.74 27.41 -11.61
CA THR A 157 3.01 27.31 -12.38
C THR A 157 2.71 27.02 -13.85
N LYS A 158 2.31 28.06 -14.60
CA LYS A 158 2.52 28.08 -16.05
C LYS A 158 4.04 28.03 -16.26
N LYS A 159 4.51 26.97 -16.91
CA LYS A 159 5.88 26.90 -17.43
C LYS A 159 6.04 28.00 -18.49
N PRO A 160 7.14 28.76 -18.50
CA PRO A 160 7.44 29.69 -19.57
C PRO A 160 7.68 29.01 -20.90
#